data_38d333223bffa3f03b8d2cd3854abdb6
#
_entry.id   38d333223bffa3f03b8d2cd3854abdb6
#
_cell.length_a   1.000
_cell.length_b   1.000
_cell.length_c   1.000
_cell.angle_alpha   90.00
_cell.angle_beta   90.00
_cell.angle_gamma   90.00
#
_symmetry.space_group_name_H-M   'P 1'
#
loop_
_entity.id
_entity.type
_entity.pdbx_description
1 polymer ?
#
loop_
_entity_poly.entity_id
_entity_poly.type
_entity_poly.pdbx_seq_one_letter_code
_entity_poly.pdbx_strand_id
1 'polypeptide(L)'
;MYFDIAELAQSGTAVTIATNSVRSGANPWGCADFPVSKTKLLKAGAAVLEISAERSSHVKTVLAGKNMSYIGSFNLDMRSVYLNTETVLAIDSEEINEALKEKVRALAETGTITKTNDEGGYEFYPGEKYEYRRVPLAKSFVYSVLRIVILPIRHLL
;
A
#
# COMPACT_ATOMS: atom_id res chain seq x y z
N MET A 1 -4.42 13.53 -2.47
CA MET A 1 -4.23 12.06 -2.23
C MET A 1 -4.68 11.62 -0.83
N TYR A 2 -3.96 11.92 0.28
CA TYR A 2 -4.41 11.49 1.63
C TYR A 2 -5.75 12.12 2.05
N PHE A 3 -6.05 13.32 1.59
CA PHE A 3 -7.35 13.98 1.78
C PHE A 3 -8.49 13.18 1.15
N ASP A 4 -8.31 12.73 -0.07
CA ASP A 4 -9.32 11.97 -0.81
C ASP A 4 -9.60 10.63 -0.14
N ILE A 5 -8.56 9.98 0.41
CA ILE A 5 -8.70 8.74 1.20
C ILE A 5 -9.48 8.99 2.50
N ALA A 6 -9.19 10.11 3.19
CA ALA A 6 -9.91 10.48 4.40
C ALA A 6 -11.38 10.80 4.11
N GLU A 7 -11.69 11.48 3.02
CA GLU A 7 -13.04 11.78 2.58
C GLU A 7 -13.83 10.50 2.27
N LEU A 8 -13.21 9.56 1.53
CA LEU A 8 -13.80 8.25 1.26
C LEU A 8 -14.08 7.47 2.55
N ALA A 9 -13.13 7.42 3.48
CA ALA A 9 -13.31 6.73 4.75
C ALA A 9 -14.42 7.38 5.60
N GLN A 10 -14.49 8.71 5.65
CA GLN A 10 -15.53 9.46 6.35
C GLN A 10 -16.92 9.27 5.73
N SER A 11 -17.01 9.01 4.42
CA SER A 11 -18.28 8.66 3.76
C SER A 11 -18.74 7.23 4.04
N GLY A 12 -18.03 6.47 4.87
CA GLY A 12 -18.33 5.08 5.19
C GLY A 12 -17.77 4.06 4.19
N THR A 13 -16.94 4.50 3.25
CA THR A 13 -16.29 3.59 2.29
C THR A 13 -15.09 2.89 2.95
N ALA A 14 -15.10 1.55 2.95
CA ALA A 14 -13.95 0.78 3.41
C ALA A 14 -12.81 0.85 2.39
N VAL A 15 -11.70 1.48 2.77
CA VAL A 15 -10.51 1.62 1.93
C VAL A 15 -9.40 0.71 2.46
N THR A 16 -8.86 -0.15 1.60
CA THR A 16 -7.68 -0.98 1.91
C THR A 16 -6.59 -0.73 0.89
N ILE A 17 -5.39 -0.41 1.35
CA ILE A 17 -4.22 -0.18 0.50
C ILE A 17 -3.25 -1.33 0.68
N ALA A 18 -3.07 -2.10 -0.39
CA ALA A 18 -2.12 -3.23 -0.43
C ALA A 18 -0.79 -2.77 -1.02
N THR A 19 0.31 -3.10 -0.36
CA THR A 19 1.67 -2.79 -0.82
C THR A 19 2.67 -3.83 -0.32
N ASN A 20 3.87 -3.83 -0.89
CA ASN A 20 4.94 -4.67 -0.39
C ASN A 20 5.36 -4.24 1.02
N SER A 21 5.64 -5.21 1.89
CA SER A 21 6.30 -4.93 3.17
C SER A 21 7.70 -4.34 2.93
N VAL A 22 8.22 -3.61 3.92
CA VAL A 22 9.60 -3.07 3.87
C VAL A 22 10.64 -4.15 3.60
N ARG A 23 10.34 -5.40 3.99
CA ARG A 23 11.22 -6.53 3.75
C ARG A 23 11.24 -6.99 2.31
N SER A 24 10.06 -7.15 1.68
CA SER A 24 9.89 -7.67 0.32
C SER A 24 9.98 -6.59 -0.76
N GLY A 25 9.84 -5.32 -0.40
CA GLY A 25 9.94 -4.20 -1.33
C GLY A 25 11.31 -4.12 -2.01
N ALA A 26 11.30 -3.92 -3.33
CA ALA A 26 12.50 -3.80 -4.15
C ALA A 26 13.04 -2.36 -4.26
N ASN A 27 12.17 -1.36 -4.07
CA ASN A 27 12.56 0.06 -4.14
C ASN A 27 13.04 0.57 -2.77
N PRO A 28 14.34 0.83 -2.56
CA PRO A 28 14.87 1.26 -1.27
C PRO A 28 14.33 2.63 -0.83
N TRP A 29 14.08 3.55 -1.76
CA TRP A 29 13.54 4.88 -1.47
C TRP A 29 12.11 4.78 -0.95
N GLY A 30 11.24 4.04 -1.66
CA GLY A 30 9.88 3.77 -1.22
C GLY A 30 9.82 3.03 0.11
N CYS A 31 10.68 2.03 0.31
CA CYS A 31 10.74 1.29 1.58
C CYS A 31 11.20 2.17 2.76
N ALA A 32 12.10 3.13 2.53
CA ALA A 32 12.56 4.05 3.57
C ALA A 32 11.47 5.06 3.97
N ASP A 33 10.65 5.53 3.03
CA ASP A 33 9.55 6.47 3.27
C ASP A 33 8.24 5.80 3.75
N PHE A 34 8.04 4.53 3.42
CA PHE A 34 6.80 3.80 3.67
C PHE A 34 6.26 3.91 5.12
N PRO A 35 7.07 3.80 6.21
CA PRO A 35 6.54 3.89 7.57
C PRO A 35 5.81 5.22 7.85
N VAL A 36 6.25 6.32 7.23
CA VAL A 36 5.59 7.62 7.38
C VAL A 36 4.32 7.68 6.55
N SER A 37 4.37 7.17 5.32
CA SER A 37 3.21 7.07 4.44
C SER A 37 2.15 6.15 5.02
N LYS A 38 2.53 4.99 5.58
CA LYS A 38 1.64 4.08 6.32
C LYS A 38 0.90 4.80 7.45
N THR A 39 1.64 5.55 8.28
CA THR A 39 1.01 6.29 9.39
C THR A 39 -0.01 7.31 8.89
N LYS A 40 0.25 7.99 7.78
CA LYS A 40 -0.70 8.95 7.18
C LYS A 40 -1.94 8.26 6.64
N LEU A 41 -1.79 7.11 5.97
CA LEU A 41 -2.89 6.31 5.44
C LEU A 41 -3.79 5.79 6.56
N LEU A 42 -3.21 5.25 7.63
CA LEU A 42 -3.95 4.79 8.80
C LEU A 42 -4.71 5.92 9.49
N LYS A 43 -4.09 7.09 9.65
CA LYS A 43 -4.75 8.29 10.20
C LYS A 43 -5.87 8.83 9.28
N ALA A 44 -5.77 8.59 7.97
CA ALA A 44 -6.82 8.90 7.01
C ALA A 44 -7.99 7.89 7.03
N GLY A 45 -7.93 6.84 7.86
CA GLY A 45 -8.97 5.83 8.01
C GLY A 45 -8.83 4.61 7.08
N ALA A 46 -7.77 4.52 6.30
CA ALA A 46 -7.52 3.36 5.45
C ALA A 46 -6.92 2.19 6.25
N ALA A 47 -7.27 0.95 5.88
CA ALA A 47 -6.51 -0.23 6.26
C ALA A 47 -5.26 -0.37 5.37
N VAL A 48 -4.16 -0.85 5.92
CA VAL A 48 -2.93 -1.09 5.16
C VAL A 48 -2.55 -2.56 5.22
N LEU A 49 -2.54 -3.22 4.04
CA LEU A 49 -2.09 -4.58 3.85
C LEU A 49 -0.62 -4.57 3.41
N GLU A 50 0.28 -5.06 4.25
CA GLU A 50 1.70 -5.25 3.96
C GLU A 50 1.95 -6.67 3.49
N ILE A 51 2.25 -6.86 2.22
CA ILE A 51 2.49 -8.17 1.61
C ILE A 51 3.94 -8.59 1.86
N SER A 52 4.15 -9.75 2.46
CA SER A 52 5.46 -10.31 2.83
C SER A 52 5.88 -11.50 1.95
N ALA A 53 5.61 -11.41 0.65
CA ALA A 53 6.00 -12.43 -0.32
C ALA A 53 7.53 -12.47 -0.55
N GLU A 54 8.03 -13.57 -1.11
CA GLU A 54 9.46 -13.70 -1.48
C GLU A 54 9.88 -12.72 -2.56
N ARG A 55 8.97 -12.39 -3.48
CA ARG A 55 9.19 -11.43 -4.55
C ARG A 55 8.33 -10.20 -4.37
N SER A 56 8.88 -9.05 -4.72
CA SER A 56 8.15 -7.79 -4.75
C SER A 56 7.07 -7.81 -5.84
N SER A 57 5.84 -7.41 -5.50
CA SER A 57 4.80 -7.14 -6.47
C SER A 57 4.98 -5.75 -7.08
N HIS A 58 4.73 -5.63 -8.39
CA HIS A 58 4.78 -4.34 -9.10
C HIS A 58 3.45 -4.00 -9.78
N VAL A 59 2.38 -4.62 -9.34
CA VAL A 59 1.02 -4.38 -9.83
C VAL A 59 0.51 -3.05 -9.31
N LYS A 60 -0.17 -2.28 -10.17
CA LYS A 60 -0.92 -1.08 -9.82
C LYS A 60 -2.36 -1.30 -10.27
N THR A 61 -3.24 -1.49 -9.32
CA THR A 61 -4.65 -1.68 -9.57
C THR A 61 -5.50 -1.03 -8.49
N VAL A 62 -6.64 -0.49 -8.88
CA VAL A 62 -7.68 -0.04 -7.97
C VAL A 62 -8.94 -0.85 -8.28
N LEU A 63 -9.55 -1.42 -7.24
CA LEU A 63 -10.79 -2.18 -7.33
C LEU A 63 -11.87 -1.40 -6.57
N ALA A 64 -12.94 -1.02 -7.27
CA ALA A 64 -14.02 -0.23 -6.68
C ALA A 64 -15.37 -0.94 -6.88
N GLY A 65 -16.11 -1.07 -5.80
CA GLY A 65 -17.40 -1.75 -5.80
C GLY A 65 -17.29 -3.20 -6.27
N LYS A 66 -18.26 -3.64 -7.09
CA LYS A 66 -18.32 -5.02 -7.57
C LYS A 66 -17.73 -5.23 -8.95
N ASN A 67 -17.64 -4.20 -9.77
CA ASN A 67 -17.39 -4.31 -11.20
C ASN A 67 -16.25 -3.40 -11.72
N MET A 68 -15.92 -2.31 -11.05
CA MET A 68 -14.92 -1.38 -11.56
C MET A 68 -13.50 -1.78 -11.16
N SER A 69 -12.64 -1.90 -12.17
CA SER A 69 -11.22 -2.18 -12.01
C SER A 69 -10.39 -1.20 -12.84
N TYR A 70 -9.34 -0.65 -12.22
CA TYR A 70 -8.38 0.25 -12.88
C TYR A 70 -7.01 -0.41 -12.81
N ILE A 71 -6.39 -0.63 -13.97
CA ILE A 71 -5.08 -1.30 -14.08
C ILE A 71 -4.16 -0.45 -14.94
N GLY A 72 -2.95 -0.18 -14.48
CA GLY A 72 -2.06 0.64 -15.27
C GLY A 72 -0.68 0.87 -14.66
N SER A 73 -0.08 1.99 -15.02
CA SER A 73 1.24 2.40 -14.54
C SER A 73 1.20 3.26 -13.27
N PHE A 74 0.03 3.79 -12.90
CA PHE A 74 -0.17 4.75 -11.81
C PHE A 74 0.17 4.16 -10.44
N ASN A 75 1.19 4.69 -9.77
CA ASN A 75 1.47 4.40 -8.37
C ASN A 75 0.73 5.36 -7.43
N LEU A 76 0.45 4.92 -6.21
CA LEU A 76 -0.08 5.79 -5.17
C LEU A 76 1.07 6.58 -4.51
N ASP A 77 1.74 7.42 -5.31
CA ASP A 77 2.85 8.28 -4.89
C ASP A 77 2.76 9.68 -5.52
N MET A 78 3.55 10.61 -5.01
CA MET A 78 3.52 12.01 -5.44
C MET A 78 3.98 12.19 -6.89
N ARG A 79 4.88 11.33 -7.37
CA ARG A 79 5.38 11.40 -8.75
C ARG A 79 4.30 11.02 -9.75
N SER A 80 3.57 9.93 -9.49
CA SER A 80 2.47 9.52 -10.37
C SER A 80 1.32 10.51 -10.33
N VAL A 81 1.08 11.17 -9.18
CA VAL A 81 0.00 12.17 -9.06
C VAL A 81 0.33 13.47 -9.77
N TYR A 82 1.57 13.95 -9.71
CA TYR A 82 1.89 15.33 -10.11
C TYR A 82 2.96 15.46 -11.22
N LEU A 83 3.77 14.45 -11.47
CA LEU A 83 4.96 14.59 -12.31
C LEU A 83 5.00 13.63 -13.49
N ASN A 84 4.43 12.43 -13.37
CA ASN A 84 4.49 11.43 -14.41
C ASN A 84 3.27 11.51 -15.35
N THR A 85 3.47 11.10 -16.59
CA THR A 85 2.37 10.70 -17.47
C THR A 85 2.07 9.24 -17.22
N GLU A 86 0.83 8.93 -16.85
CA GLU A 86 0.40 7.58 -16.49
C GLU A 86 -0.69 7.09 -17.45
N THR A 87 -0.71 5.79 -17.70
CA THR A 87 -1.75 5.14 -18.49
C THR A 87 -2.52 4.17 -17.61
N VAL A 88 -3.85 4.31 -17.59
CA VAL A 88 -4.73 3.46 -16.81
C VAL A 88 -5.87 2.96 -17.68
N LEU A 89 -6.10 1.66 -17.67
CA LEU A 89 -7.25 1.00 -18.27
C LEU A 89 -8.36 0.90 -17.23
N ALA A 90 -9.53 1.45 -17.52
CA ALA A 90 -10.74 1.27 -16.73
C ALA A 90 -11.58 0.14 -17.32
N ILE A 91 -11.95 -0.83 -16.49
CA ILE A 91 -12.69 -2.02 -16.88
C ILE A 91 -13.95 -2.11 -16.03
N ASP A 92 -15.11 -2.14 -16.68
CA ASP A 92 -16.40 -2.41 -16.04
C ASP A 92 -16.78 -3.89 -16.30
N SER A 93 -16.42 -4.74 -15.34
CA SER A 93 -16.69 -6.19 -15.39
C SER A 93 -16.62 -6.78 -13.99
N GLU A 94 -17.72 -7.39 -13.54
CA GLU A 94 -17.78 -8.09 -12.25
C GLU A 94 -16.84 -9.30 -12.23
N GLU A 95 -16.77 -10.06 -13.30
CA GLU A 95 -15.91 -11.24 -13.43
C GLU A 95 -14.42 -10.87 -13.26
N ILE A 96 -13.95 -9.82 -13.95
CA ILE A 96 -12.56 -9.36 -13.88
C ILE A 96 -12.28 -8.77 -12.49
N ASN A 97 -13.20 -7.98 -11.96
CA ASN A 97 -13.05 -7.37 -10.64
C ASN A 97 -12.92 -8.44 -9.55
N GLU A 98 -13.77 -9.49 -9.58
CA GLU A 98 -13.71 -10.56 -8.58
C GLU A 98 -12.45 -11.41 -8.74
N ALA A 99 -12.03 -11.74 -9.95
CA ALA A 99 -10.78 -12.45 -10.21
C ALA A 99 -9.55 -11.68 -9.66
N LEU A 100 -9.54 -10.36 -9.79
CA LEU A 100 -8.49 -9.52 -9.22
C LEU A 100 -8.56 -9.47 -7.69
N LYS A 101 -9.76 -9.38 -7.10
CA LYS A 101 -9.94 -9.45 -5.64
C LYS A 101 -9.42 -10.77 -5.06
N GLU A 102 -9.68 -11.89 -5.73
CA GLU A 102 -9.14 -13.19 -5.31
C GLU A 102 -7.61 -13.19 -5.30
N LYS A 103 -6.95 -12.56 -6.29
CA LYS A 103 -5.49 -12.40 -6.28
C LYS A 103 -5.02 -11.57 -5.09
N VAL A 104 -5.72 -10.49 -4.75
CA VAL A 104 -5.40 -9.67 -3.57
C VAL A 104 -5.61 -10.46 -2.28
N ARG A 105 -6.69 -11.24 -2.16
CA ARG A 105 -6.94 -12.13 -1.01
C ARG A 105 -5.82 -13.17 -0.84
N ALA A 106 -5.40 -13.81 -1.93
CA ALA A 106 -4.30 -14.77 -1.90
C ALA A 106 -2.96 -14.11 -1.45
N LEU A 107 -2.69 -12.88 -1.87
CA LEU A 107 -1.53 -12.12 -1.38
C LEU A 107 -1.67 -11.73 0.10
N ALA A 108 -2.89 -11.45 0.57
CA ALA A 108 -3.16 -11.12 1.97
C ALA A 108 -2.86 -12.27 2.92
N GLU A 109 -2.96 -13.53 2.47
CA GLU A 109 -2.59 -14.70 3.28
C GLU A 109 -1.13 -14.66 3.77
N THR A 110 -0.23 -14.05 2.99
CA THR A 110 1.19 -13.90 3.34
C THR A 110 1.51 -12.54 3.97
N GLY A 111 0.50 -11.69 4.15
CA GLY A 111 0.65 -10.32 4.59
C GLY A 111 0.09 -10.07 5.99
N THR A 112 0.14 -8.81 6.40
CA THR A 112 -0.48 -8.32 7.62
C THR A 112 -1.31 -7.09 7.32
N ILE A 113 -2.58 -7.09 7.74
CA ILE A 113 -3.44 -5.91 7.67
C ILE A 113 -3.29 -5.13 8.97
N THR A 114 -3.02 -3.84 8.86
CA THR A 114 -3.03 -2.89 9.98
C THR A 114 -4.24 -1.97 9.83
N LYS A 115 -4.97 -1.76 10.92
CA LYS A 115 -6.08 -0.80 11.01
C LYS A 115 -5.90 0.09 12.23
N THR A 116 -6.55 1.25 12.24
CA THR A 116 -6.70 2.08 13.42
C THR A 116 -7.94 1.60 14.20
N ASN A 117 -7.82 1.44 15.51
CA ASN A 117 -8.97 1.15 16.40
C ASN A 117 -9.63 2.44 16.89
N ASP A 118 -10.76 2.31 17.59
CA ASP A 118 -11.56 3.45 18.10
C ASP A 118 -10.80 4.31 19.13
N GLU A 119 -9.78 3.75 19.78
CA GLU A 119 -8.92 4.44 20.75
C GLU A 119 -7.73 5.16 20.10
N GLY A 120 -7.61 5.10 18.75
CA GLY A 120 -6.50 5.67 17.98
C GLY A 120 -5.21 4.85 18.00
N GLY A 121 -5.26 3.64 18.56
CA GLY A 121 -4.21 2.63 18.48
C GLY A 121 -4.23 1.86 17.17
N TYR A 122 -3.29 0.92 17.01
CA TYR A 122 -3.21 0.08 15.81
C TYR A 122 -3.46 -1.38 16.15
N GLU A 123 -4.28 -2.03 15.33
CA GLU A 123 -4.55 -3.46 15.39
C GLU A 123 -3.94 -4.15 14.18
N PHE A 124 -3.40 -5.36 14.40
CA PHE A 124 -2.67 -6.14 13.41
C PHE A 124 -3.37 -7.47 13.19
N TYR A 125 -3.71 -7.75 11.94
CA TYR A 125 -4.38 -8.97 11.51
C TYR A 125 -3.46 -9.71 10.54
N PRO A 126 -2.65 -10.68 11.02
CA PRO A 126 -1.80 -11.50 10.15
C PRO A 126 -2.65 -12.45 9.32
N GLY A 127 -2.25 -12.67 8.07
CA GLY A 127 -2.81 -13.69 7.22
C GLY A 127 -2.43 -15.11 7.68
N GLU A 128 -3.13 -16.13 7.20
CA GLU A 128 -2.95 -17.53 7.65
C GLU A 128 -1.54 -18.08 7.36
N LYS A 129 -0.90 -17.61 6.29
CA LYS A 129 0.47 -18.01 5.88
C LYS A 129 1.51 -16.96 6.22
N TYR A 130 1.16 -15.99 7.07
CA TYR A 130 2.08 -14.93 7.44
C TYR A 130 3.18 -15.45 8.36
N GLU A 131 4.43 -15.31 7.91
CA GLU A 131 5.60 -15.59 8.73
C GLU A 131 6.30 -14.27 9.10
N TYR A 132 6.36 -13.96 10.38
CA TYR A 132 7.15 -12.83 10.83
C TYR A 132 8.64 -13.06 10.57
N ARG A 133 9.21 -12.24 9.73
CA ARG A 133 10.65 -12.26 9.45
C ARG A 133 11.21 -10.86 9.61
N ARG A 134 12.20 -10.71 10.45
CA ARG A 134 12.87 -9.42 10.70
C ARG A 134 13.51 -8.87 9.41
N VAL A 135 13.43 -7.55 9.25
CA VAL A 135 14.23 -6.85 8.24
C VAL A 135 15.72 -7.01 8.63
N PRO A 136 16.60 -7.41 7.72
CA PRO A 136 18.03 -7.51 8.01
C PRO A 136 18.59 -6.19 8.57
N LEU A 137 19.45 -6.26 9.59
CA LEU A 137 20.00 -5.05 10.25
C LEU A 137 20.68 -4.10 9.27
N ALA A 138 21.45 -4.63 8.31
CA ALA A 138 22.08 -3.82 7.26
C ALA A 138 21.03 -3.07 6.42
N LYS A 139 19.95 -3.73 6.01
CA LYS A 139 18.85 -3.12 5.25
C LYS A 139 18.13 -2.05 6.08
N SER A 140 17.90 -2.33 7.37
CA SER A 140 17.28 -1.39 8.32
C SER A 140 18.15 -0.14 8.51
N PHE A 141 19.46 -0.30 8.65
CA PHE A 141 20.41 0.81 8.75
C PHE A 141 20.39 1.68 7.49
N VAL A 142 20.49 1.06 6.30
CA VAL A 142 20.42 1.79 5.02
C VAL A 142 19.14 2.60 4.91
N TYR A 143 18.00 2.01 5.27
CA TYR A 143 16.71 2.71 5.22
C TYR A 143 16.61 3.86 6.23
N SER A 144 17.26 3.74 7.39
CA SER A 144 17.31 4.83 8.37
C SER A 144 18.10 6.03 7.84
N VAL A 145 19.24 5.77 7.18
CA VAL A 145 20.03 6.82 6.51
C VAL A 145 19.26 7.44 5.34
N LEU A 146 18.68 6.60 4.46
CA LEU A 146 17.90 7.08 3.32
C LEU A 146 16.72 7.94 3.75
N ARG A 147 16.07 7.64 4.87
CA ARG A 147 14.96 8.44 5.40
C ARG A 147 15.37 9.88 5.70
N ILE A 148 16.60 10.10 6.18
CA ILE A 148 17.14 11.44 6.42
C ILE A 148 17.42 12.14 5.09
N VAL A 149 18.03 11.43 4.14
CA VAL A 149 18.36 11.98 2.82
C VAL A 149 17.11 12.34 2.00
N ILE A 150 16.02 11.58 2.19
CA ILE A 150 14.74 11.80 1.50
C ILE A 150 14.02 13.07 1.99
N LEU A 151 14.23 13.54 3.22
CA LEU A 151 13.46 14.64 3.79
C LEU A 151 13.32 15.86 2.87
N PRO A 152 14.38 16.42 2.25
CA PRO A 152 14.26 17.59 1.38
C PRO A 152 13.60 17.31 0.02
N ILE A 153 13.64 16.05 -0.46
CA ILE A 153 13.13 15.64 -1.78
C ILE A 153 11.88 14.80 -1.70
N ARG A 154 11.28 14.68 -0.52
CA ARG A 154 10.13 13.80 -0.26
C ARG A 154 8.91 14.14 -1.12
N HIS A 155 8.77 15.39 -1.53
CA HIS A 155 7.72 15.84 -2.44
C HIS A 155 7.88 15.31 -3.88
N LEU A 156 9.04 14.67 -4.18
CA LEU A 156 9.33 14.03 -5.47
C LEU A 156 9.19 12.50 -5.43
N LEU A 157 8.89 11.92 -4.28
CA LEU A 157 8.66 10.50 -4.05
C LEU A 157 7.16 10.26 -3.82
#